data_4e7a9c142532a153918189ceb49f816a
#
_entry.id   4e7a9c142532a153918189ceb49f816a
#
_cell.length_a   1.000
_cell.length_b   1.000
_cell.length_c   1.000
_cell.angle_alpha   90.00
_cell.angle_beta   90.00
_cell.angle_gamma   90.00
#
_symmetry.space_group_name_H-M   'P 1'
#
loop_
_entity.id
_entity.type
_entity.pdbx_description
1 polymer ?
#
loop_
_entity_poly.entity_id
_entity_poly.type
_entity_poly.pdbx_seq_one_letter_code
_entity_poly.pdbx_strand_id
1 'polypeptide(L)'
;MSYVIAAPEFMAAAATDLANIASTISSVNTAASVGTRTVLAAGADEISEAIAALFDSHAQAYQAVSTQAAAFHAQFVQALNAGAGAYASAESANVGQVVLDAINAPARMLLGRPLIGDGRNATTPGGAGEPGGLLFGNGGNGAEGAPGQQGGAGGSGGLIGNGGAGGTGGALAPGGGGGLGGFLFGNGGTGGTGGAGSATVSGGYGGTGGGCGLFGNGGAGGMGGAGSSGGHGGTGGVGGWGGALYGNGGDGGVGGAGAAGQVPGLGGTGGAGGTTFLFGNGGAGGAGGVGGDGATNGGLGGSGGDAGRGGILFGDGGAGGAGGTGGLATAGTGGSGGHGGNGGLSGQIGNGGAGGAGGNGTSATAAQHAGGTGGAGGYGGDAKLFGNGGAGGAGGFAGDGSQFGGVGGAGGGGGNGGHSGLLGGGGPGGIGRTGGKGLFGGTGGDGGEGGDSIGFIGDGGNGGGGGAGGATIAPGSGQAGPDGRGGNGGGRGSLFGTPGTHG
;
A
#
# COMPACT_ATOMS: atom_id res chain seq x y z
N MET A 1 8.88 26.25 -39.01
CA MET A 1 9.55 26.53 -37.71
C MET A 1 11.04 26.57 -37.98
N SER A 2 11.73 27.67 -37.62
CA SER A 2 13.19 27.74 -37.75
C SER A 2 13.81 26.95 -36.56
N TYR A 3 14.60 25.95 -36.90
CA TYR A 3 15.37 25.21 -35.91
C TYR A 3 16.60 26.01 -35.51
N VAL A 4 16.82 26.23 -34.23
CA VAL A 4 18.07 26.73 -33.69
C VAL A 4 18.93 25.49 -33.37
N ILE A 5 19.99 25.29 -34.09
CA ILE A 5 20.99 24.26 -33.81
C ILE A 5 21.99 24.91 -32.83
N ALA A 6 21.93 24.58 -31.57
CA ALA A 6 22.96 24.94 -30.59
C ALA A 6 23.94 23.76 -30.48
N ALA A 7 25.21 23.98 -30.74
CA ALA A 7 26.25 22.99 -30.49
C ALA A 7 26.79 23.15 -29.06
N PRO A 8 26.48 22.25 -28.13
CA PRO A 8 26.79 22.39 -26.71
C PRO A 8 28.30 22.57 -26.43
N GLU A 9 29.15 21.95 -27.25
CA GLU A 9 30.61 22.05 -27.16
C GLU A 9 31.12 23.47 -27.43
N PHE A 10 30.51 24.20 -28.37
CA PHE A 10 30.87 25.58 -28.61
C PHE A 10 30.43 26.53 -27.48
N MET A 11 29.30 26.25 -26.86
CA MET A 11 28.84 27.00 -25.69
C MET A 11 29.75 26.74 -24.48
N ALA A 12 30.17 25.49 -24.26
CA ALA A 12 31.10 25.15 -23.19
C ALA A 12 32.49 25.77 -23.42
N ALA A 13 32.98 25.77 -24.66
CA ALA A 13 34.22 26.43 -25.03
C ALA A 13 34.15 27.96 -24.77
N ALA A 14 33.06 28.59 -25.21
CA ALA A 14 32.83 30.02 -24.96
C ALA A 14 32.74 30.34 -23.46
N ALA A 15 32.11 29.49 -22.67
CA ALA A 15 32.08 29.66 -21.20
C ALA A 15 33.47 29.57 -20.58
N THR A 16 34.34 28.69 -21.10
CA THR A 16 35.73 28.54 -20.67
C THR A 16 36.55 29.80 -21.03
N ASP A 17 36.39 30.29 -22.25
CA ASP A 17 37.09 31.54 -22.69
C ASP A 17 36.66 32.73 -21.86
N LEU A 18 35.36 32.87 -21.59
CA LEU A 18 34.85 33.92 -20.69
C LEU A 18 35.42 33.79 -19.27
N ALA A 19 35.53 32.59 -18.73
CA ALA A 19 36.14 32.37 -17.40
C ALA A 19 37.63 32.81 -17.40
N ASN A 20 38.37 32.52 -18.46
CA ASN A 20 39.76 32.97 -18.62
C ASN A 20 39.90 34.49 -18.70
N ILE A 21 38.97 35.16 -19.42
CA ILE A 21 38.90 36.63 -19.47
C ILE A 21 38.65 37.20 -18.09
N ALA A 22 37.72 36.62 -17.32
CA ALA A 22 37.44 37.05 -15.94
C ALA A 22 38.68 36.94 -15.05
N SER A 23 39.40 35.83 -15.14
CA SER A 23 40.62 35.58 -14.39
C SER A 23 41.71 36.61 -14.73
N THR A 24 41.87 36.93 -16.02
CA THR A 24 42.83 37.92 -16.51
C THR A 24 42.47 39.33 -15.99
N ILE A 25 41.21 39.72 -16.10
CA ILE A 25 40.74 41.04 -15.60
C ILE A 25 40.95 41.12 -14.08
N SER A 26 40.61 40.08 -13.33
CA SER A 26 40.80 40.05 -11.88
C SER A 26 42.28 40.21 -11.48
N SER A 27 43.19 39.51 -12.17
CA SER A 27 44.62 39.59 -11.90
C SER A 27 45.18 41.00 -12.19
N VAL A 28 44.77 41.62 -13.30
CA VAL A 28 45.18 42.97 -13.68
C VAL A 28 44.62 44.00 -12.69
N ASN A 29 43.35 43.90 -12.30
CA ASN A 29 42.72 44.79 -11.32
C ASN A 29 43.39 44.68 -9.94
N THR A 30 43.77 43.50 -9.53
CA THR A 30 44.51 43.27 -8.28
C THR A 30 45.89 43.92 -8.35
N ALA A 31 46.61 43.75 -9.44
CA ALA A 31 47.93 44.36 -9.62
C ALA A 31 47.85 45.91 -9.66
N ALA A 32 46.83 46.48 -10.30
CA ALA A 32 46.62 47.92 -10.37
C ALA A 32 46.15 48.55 -9.05
N SER A 33 45.48 47.79 -8.18
CA SER A 33 44.83 48.30 -6.98
C SER A 33 45.77 48.95 -6.00
N VAL A 34 46.97 48.44 -5.81
CA VAL A 34 47.98 48.99 -4.91
C VAL A 34 48.48 50.36 -5.40
N GLY A 35 48.87 50.47 -6.66
CA GLY A 35 49.39 51.73 -7.23
C GLY A 35 48.37 52.87 -7.33
N THR A 36 47.09 52.49 -7.52
CA THR A 36 46.01 53.52 -7.66
C THR A 36 45.44 54.00 -6.33
N ARG A 37 45.57 53.21 -5.25
CA ARG A 37 45.07 53.52 -3.91
C ARG A 37 46.12 54.19 -3.03
N THR A 38 47.38 54.12 -3.41
CA THR A 38 48.51 54.75 -2.63
C THR A 38 49.15 55.86 -3.37
N VAL A 39 48.40 56.70 -4.07
CA VAL A 39 48.92 57.93 -4.72
C VAL A 39 49.29 58.89 -3.66
N LEU A 40 50.63 59.25 -3.61
CA LEU A 40 51.14 60.22 -2.68
C LEU A 40 50.83 61.68 -3.17
N ALA A 41 50.49 62.55 -2.24
CA ALA A 41 50.31 63.93 -2.56
C ALA A 41 51.63 64.54 -3.19
N ALA A 42 51.48 65.26 -4.28
CA ALA A 42 52.61 65.82 -5.02
C ALA A 42 53.38 66.95 -4.24
N GLY A 43 52.75 67.54 -3.24
CA GLY A 43 53.30 68.55 -2.31
C GLY A 43 52.62 68.46 -0.95
N ALA A 44 53.16 69.14 0.05
CA ALA A 44 52.55 69.22 1.40
C ALA A 44 51.56 70.41 1.47
N ASP A 45 50.62 70.45 0.53
CA ASP A 45 49.60 71.53 0.46
C ASP A 45 48.23 70.90 0.36
N GLU A 46 47.18 71.63 0.80
CA GLU A 46 45.80 71.14 0.91
C GLU A 46 45.21 70.69 -0.47
N ILE A 47 45.72 71.27 -1.57
CA ILE A 47 45.25 70.98 -2.92
C ILE A 47 45.81 69.59 -3.34
N SER A 48 47.10 69.35 -3.14
CA SER A 48 47.77 68.11 -3.44
C SER A 48 47.20 66.95 -2.62
N GLU A 49 46.91 67.18 -1.32
CA GLU A 49 46.26 66.19 -0.45
C GLU A 49 44.83 65.89 -0.91
N ALA A 50 44.03 66.94 -1.26
CA ALA A 50 42.66 66.74 -1.76
C ALA A 50 42.62 66.00 -3.08
N ILE A 51 43.59 66.21 -3.98
CA ILE A 51 43.70 65.46 -5.25
C ILE A 51 44.06 63.99 -4.98
N ALA A 52 45.02 63.74 -4.10
CA ALA A 52 45.38 62.33 -3.73
C ALA A 52 44.20 61.60 -3.11
N ALA A 53 43.42 62.25 -2.22
CA ALA A 53 42.19 61.68 -1.65
C ALA A 53 41.09 61.39 -2.70
N LEU A 54 40.97 62.30 -3.71
CA LEU A 54 40.04 62.07 -4.83
C LEU A 54 40.42 60.84 -5.64
N PHE A 55 41.70 60.62 -5.92
CA PHE A 55 42.16 59.42 -6.62
C PHE A 55 41.91 58.13 -5.80
N ASP A 56 42.16 58.18 -4.48
CA ASP A 56 41.89 57.04 -3.61
C ASP A 56 40.37 56.68 -3.57
N SER A 57 39.52 57.73 -3.42
CA SER A 57 38.08 57.55 -3.43
C SER A 57 37.55 56.95 -4.76
N HIS A 58 38.10 57.43 -5.89
CA HIS A 58 37.79 56.94 -7.22
C HIS A 58 38.26 55.47 -7.38
N ALA A 59 39.45 55.16 -6.90
CA ALA A 59 39.97 53.77 -6.93
C ALA A 59 39.12 52.81 -6.08
N GLN A 60 38.64 53.26 -4.90
CA GLN A 60 37.71 52.44 -4.08
C GLN A 60 36.38 52.20 -4.80
N ALA A 61 35.79 53.24 -5.40
CA ALA A 61 34.55 53.13 -6.18
C ALA A 61 34.72 52.15 -7.37
N TYR A 62 35.84 52.23 -8.07
CA TYR A 62 36.17 51.29 -9.15
C TYR A 62 36.30 49.86 -8.67
N GLN A 63 36.93 49.60 -7.51
CA GLN A 63 37.05 48.26 -6.95
C GLN A 63 35.67 47.66 -6.58
N ALA A 64 34.76 48.51 -6.06
CA ALA A 64 33.39 48.06 -5.76
C ALA A 64 32.66 47.64 -7.02
N VAL A 65 32.72 48.44 -8.10
CA VAL A 65 32.11 48.11 -9.38
C VAL A 65 32.77 46.85 -10.00
N SER A 66 34.10 46.73 -9.91
CA SER A 66 34.85 45.57 -10.41
C SER A 66 34.42 44.30 -9.70
N THR A 67 34.19 44.35 -8.38
CA THR A 67 33.68 43.18 -7.62
C THR A 67 32.29 42.78 -8.07
N GLN A 68 31.38 43.74 -8.31
CA GLN A 68 30.03 43.44 -8.82
C GLN A 68 30.09 42.89 -10.24
N ALA A 69 30.93 43.43 -11.11
CA ALA A 69 31.12 42.92 -12.47
C ALA A 69 31.69 41.50 -12.46
N ALA A 70 32.64 41.19 -11.57
CA ALA A 70 33.16 39.82 -11.42
C ALA A 70 32.09 38.84 -10.95
N ALA A 71 31.23 39.22 -9.98
CA ALA A 71 30.12 38.40 -9.53
C ALA A 71 29.11 38.14 -10.64
N PHE A 72 28.73 39.19 -11.39
CA PHE A 72 27.83 39.01 -12.54
C PHE A 72 28.43 38.10 -13.62
N HIS A 73 29.71 38.30 -13.92
CA HIS A 73 30.41 37.48 -14.92
C HIS A 73 30.46 36.01 -14.51
N ALA A 74 30.75 35.73 -13.24
CA ALA A 74 30.73 34.34 -12.71
C ALA A 74 29.35 33.70 -12.84
N GLN A 75 28.28 34.44 -12.51
CA GLN A 75 26.91 33.95 -12.69
C GLN A 75 26.57 33.71 -14.15
N PHE A 76 27.00 34.58 -15.04
CA PHE A 76 26.78 34.43 -16.49
C PHE A 76 27.50 33.20 -17.05
N VAL A 77 28.76 32.97 -16.68
CA VAL A 77 29.52 31.76 -17.08
C VAL A 77 28.84 30.51 -16.54
N GLN A 78 28.38 30.53 -15.30
CA GLN A 78 27.65 29.40 -14.71
C GLN A 78 26.33 29.12 -15.45
N ALA A 79 25.55 30.16 -15.79
CA ALA A 79 24.32 30.01 -16.56
C ALA A 79 24.58 29.48 -17.98
N LEU A 80 25.66 29.91 -18.62
CA LEU A 80 26.04 29.42 -19.95
C LEU A 80 26.44 27.94 -19.92
N ASN A 81 27.22 27.52 -18.90
CA ASN A 81 27.56 26.09 -18.72
C ASN A 81 26.35 25.24 -18.42
N ALA A 82 25.42 25.72 -17.58
CA ALA A 82 24.16 25.02 -17.30
C ALA A 82 23.31 24.86 -18.56
N GLY A 83 23.25 25.93 -19.40
CA GLY A 83 22.59 25.90 -20.70
C GLY A 83 23.22 24.87 -21.65
N ALA A 84 24.54 24.84 -21.76
CA ALA A 84 25.27 23.87 -22.59
C ALA A 84 24.96 22.42 -22.14
N GLY A 85 24.99 22.17 -20.83
CA GLY A 85 24.62 20.86 -20.27
C GLY A 85 23.18 20.44 -20.56
N ALA A 86 22.23 21.38 -20.48
CA ALA A 86 20.84 21.12 -20.83
C ALA A 86 20.65 20.76 -22.31
N TYR A 87 21.33 21.47 -23.20
CA TYR A 87 21.31 21.15 -24.65
C TYR A 87 21.97 19.81 -24.96
N ALA A 88 23.10 19.47 -24.31
CA ALA A 88 23.76 18.18 -24.48
C ALA A 88 22.87 17.03 -24.03
N SER A 89 22.18 17.20 -22.92
CA SER A 89 21.23 16.20 -22.40
C SER A 89 20.03 16.02 -23.35
N ALA A 90 19.47 17.11 -23.86
CA ALA A 90 18.37 17.08 -24.81
C ALA A 90 18.77 16.40 -26.15
N GLU A 91 19.98 16.65 -26.65
CA GLU A 91 20.51 16.04 -27.87
C GLU A 91 20.70 14.53 -27.68
N SER A 92 21.28 14.09 -26.55
CA SER A 92 21.43 12.67 -26.24
C SER A 92 20.08 11.94 -26.16
N ALA A 93 19.07 12.57 -25.55
CA ALA A 93 17.73 12.01 -25.45
C ALA A 93 17.07 11.92 -26.86
N ASN A 94 17.28 12.91 -27.71
CA ASN A 94 16.72 12.96 -29.05
C ASN A 94 17.33 11.87 -29.97
N VAL A 95 18.64 11.67 -29.91
CA VAL A 95 19.32 10.59 -30.65
C VAL A 95 18.80 9.21 -30.20
N GLY A 96 18.66 9.00 -28.88
CA GLY A 96 18.09 7.77 -28.33
C GLY A 96 16.67 7.51 -28.86
N GLN A 97 15.83 8.54 -28.91
CA GLN A 97 14.46 8.42 -29.42
C GLN A 97 14.42 8.10 -30.93
N VAL A 98 15.27 8.72 -31.75
CA VAL A 98 15.38 8.44 -33.19
C VAL A 98 15.76 6.98 -33.44
N VAL A 99 16.72 6.45 -32.66
CA VAL A 99 17.12 5.04 -32.77
C VAL A 99 15.98 4.11 -32.37
N LEU A 100 15.30 4.41 -31.25
CA LEU A 100 14.13 3.63 -30.81
C LEU A 100 12.99 3.68 -31.84
N ASP A 101 12.74 4.84 -32.44
CA ASP A 101 11.70 4.97 -33.47
C ASP A 101 12.04 4.16 -34.72
N ALA A 102 13.30 4.13 -35.13
CA ALA A 102 13.76 3.29 -36.24
C ALA A 102 13.61 1.78 -35.94
N ILE A 103 13.94 1.35 -34.74
CA ILE A 103 13.77 -0.05 -34.28
C ILE A 103 12.29 -0.41 -34.21
N ASN A 104 11.45 0.50 -33.72
CA ASN A 104 10.04 0.26 -33.45
C ASN A 104 9.15 0.39 -34.72
N ALA A 105 9.57 1.13 -35.72
CA ALA A 105 8.74 1.41 -36.89
C ALA A 105 8.20 0.16 -37.61
N PRO A 106 9.00 -0.90 -37.88
CA PRO A 106 8.48 -2.11 -38.52
C PRO A 106 7.44 -2.83 -37.64
N ALA A 107 7.68 -2.91 -36.31
CA ALA A 107 6.77 -3.59 -35.41
C ALA A 107 5.45 -2.82 -35.26
N ARG A 108 5.50 -1.50 -35.19
CA ARG A 108 4.29 -0.66 -35.15
C ARG A 108 3.47 -0.81 -36.43
N MET A 109 4.11 -0.90 -37.57
CA MET A 109 3.43 -1.08 -38.87
C MET A 109 2.75 -2.45 -39.00
N LEU A 110 3.41 -3.52 -38.57
CA LEU A 110 2.93 -4.89 -38.72
C LEU A 110 2.02 -5.36 -37.57
N LEU A 111 2.29 -4.93 -36.33
CA LEU A 111 1.70 -5.47 -35.11
C LEU A 111 0.96 -4.41 -34.29
N GLY A 112 1.00 -3.15 -34.69
CA GLY A 112 0.37 -2.04 -33.99
C GLY A 112 1.03 -1.68 -32.65
N ARG A 113 2.15 -2.33 -32.28
CA ARG A 113 2.86 -2.13 -30.99
C ARG A 113 4.37 -1.97 -31.23
N PRO A 114 5.07 -1.16 -30.41
CA PRO A 114 6.53 -1.08 -30.48
C PRO A 114 7.17 -2.40 -30.00
N LEU A 115 8.40 -2.66 -30.39
CA LEU A 115 9.23 -3.72 -29.82
C LEU A 115 9.73 -3.33 -28.43
N ILE A 116 10.20 -2.10 -28.29
CA ILE A 116 10.84 -1.57 -27.08
C ILE A 116 10.19 -0.23 -26.74
N GLY A 117 9.82 -0.05 -25.48
CA GLY A 117 9.27 1.18 -24.94
C GLY A 117 8.11 0.93 -24.01
N ASP A 118 7.93 1.80 -23.03
CA ASP A 118 6.82 1.72 -22.09
C ASP A 118 5.50 2.15 -22.76
N GLY A 119 4.41 1.55 -22.30
CA GLY A 119 3.06 1.96 -22.66
C GLY A 119 2.76 3.36 -22.10
N ARG A 120 2.02 4.16 -22.86
CA ARG A 120 1.62 5.49 -22.38
C ARG A 120 0.58 5.36 -21.28
N ASN A 121 0.71 6.23 -20.28
CA ASN A 121 -0.35 6.40 -19.29
C ASN A 121 -1.58 7.01 -19.97
N ALA A 122 -2.77 6.55 -19.57
CA ALA A 122 -4.00 7.15 -20.06
C ALA A 122 -4.18 8.57 -19.50
N THR A 123 -4.66 9.46 -20.34
CA THR A 123 -4.91 10.86 -19.99
C THR A 123 -6.41 11.23 -19.99
N THR A 124 -7.24 10.40 -20.62
CA THR A 124 -8.70 10.59 -20.63
C THR A 124 -9.31 9.89 -19.41
N PRO A 125 -10.28 10.50 -18.71
CA PRO A 125 -10.92 9.86 -17.57
C PRO A 125 -11.44 8.46 -17.91
N GLY A 126 -11.14 7.48 -17.04
CA GLY A 126 -11.48 6.07 -17.26
C GLY A 126 -10.74 5.37 -18.39
N GLY A 127 -9.83 6.06 -19.08
CA GLY A 127 -9.02 5.49 -20.15
C GLY A 127 -8.07 4.42 -19.62
N ALA A 128 -7.86 3.34 -20.38
CA ALA A 128 -6.88 2.30 -20.06
C ALA A 128 -5.47 2.75 -20.45
N GLY A 129 -4.47 2.37 -19.65
CA GLY A 129 -3.06 2.52 -20.03
C GLY A 129 -2.72 1.67 -21.26
N GLU A 130 -1.83 2.17 -22.10
CA GLU A 130 -1.36 1.42 -23.27
C GLU A 130 -0.47 0.25 -22.83
N PRO A 131 -0.47 -0.87 -23.57
CA PRO A 131 0.49 -1.94 -23.33
C PRO A 131 1.92 -1.50 -23.67
N GLY A 132 2.90 -2.02 -22.92
CA GLY A 132 4.33 -1.83 -23.19
C GLY A 132 4.78 -2.48 -24.50
N GLY A 133 6.03 -2.27 -24.88
CA GLY A 133 6.64 -2.89 -26.06
C GLY A 133 6.58 -4.42 -26.02
N LEU A 134 6.61 -5.05 -27.18
CA LEU A 134 6.48 -6.52 -27.27
C LEU A 134 7.60 -7.26 -26.55
N LEU A 135 8.85 -6.78 -26.68
CA LEU A 135 10.02 -7.40 -26.03
C LEU A 135 10.31 -6.75 -24.68
N PHE A 136 10.43 -5.42 -24.64
CA PHE A 136 10.77 -4.67 -23.45
C PHE A 136 9.83 -3.49 -23.30
N GLY A 137 9.23 -3.39 -22.13
CA GLY A 137 8.43 -2.24 -21.77
C GLY A 137 7.40 -2.54 -20.71
N ASN A 138 7.20 -1.59 -19.80
CA ASN A 138 6.15 -1.62 -18.82
C ASN A 138 4.83 -1.19 -19.44
N GLY A 139 3.72 -1.67 -18.90
CA GLY A 139 2.39 -1.15 -19.23
C GLY A 139 2.18 0.26 -18.69
N GLY A 140 1.46 1.10 -19.43
CA GLY A 140 1.02 2.41 -18.96
C GLY A 140 -0.04 2.31 -17.86
N ASN A 141 -0.15 3.32 -17.01
CA ASN A 141 -1.17 3.38 -15.97
C ASN A 141 -2.53 3.78 -16.55
N GLY A 142 -3.59 3.21 -16.00
CA GLY A 142 -4.96 3.65 -16.27
C GLY A 142 -5.25 5.01 -15.64
N ALA A 143 -6.11 5.79 -16.27
CA ALA A 143 -6.55 7.09 -15.74
C ALA A 143 -7.66 6.94 -14.70
N GLU A 144 -7.77 7.93 -13.83
CA GLU A 144 -8.89 8.08 -12.92
C GLU A 144 -10.21 8.19 -13.69
N GLY A 145 -11.27 7.57 -13.18
CA GLY A 145 -12.63 7.69 -13.73
C GLY A 145 -13.28 9.04 -13.39
N ALA A 146 -14.08 9.58 -14.30
CA ALA A 146 -14.99 10.67 -13.96
C ALA A 146 -16.08 10.20 -12.96
N PRO A 147 -16.80 11.09 -12.27
CA PRO A 147 -17.89 10.69 -11.39
C PRO A 147 -18.86 9.71 -12.06
N GLY A 148 -19.11 8.56 -11.43
CA GLY A 148 -19.90 7.46 -11.98
C GLY A 148 -19.16 6.57 -12.99
N GLN A 149 -17.90 6.86 -13.32
CA GLN A 149 -17.10 6.12 -14.28
C GLN A 149 -16.03 5.29 -13.59
N GLN A 150 -15.87 4.04 -14.03
CA GLN A 150 -14.79 3.16 -13.56
C GLN A 150 -13.43 3.75 -13.89
N GLY A 151 -12.44 3.55 -13.01
CA GLY A 151 -11.04 3.84 -13.32
C GLY A 151 -10.52 2.99 -14.47
N GLY A 152 -9.62 3.55 -15.27
CA GLY A 152 -9.01 2.87 -16.40
C GLY A 152 -8.19 1.65 -15.95
N ALA A 153 -8.16 0.59 -16.73
CA ALA A 153 -7.27 -0.55 -16.48
C ALA A 153 -5.81 -0.15 -16.76
N GLY A 154 -4.87 -0.71 -16.03
CA GLY A 154 -3.45 -0.62 -16.36
C GLY A 154 -3.11 -1.42 -17.62
N GLY A 155 -2.16 -0.93 -18.40
CA GLY A 155 -1.63 -1.63 -19.58
C GLY A 155 -0.81 -2.85 -19.20
N SER A 156 -0.75 -3.87 -20.05
CA SER A 156 0.10 -5.04 -19.83
C SER A 156 1.57 -4.73 -20.17
N GLY A 157 2.51 -5.34 -19.47
CA GLY A 157 3.93 -5.37 -19.84
C GLY A 157 4.18 -6.12 -21.15
N GLY A 158 5.42 -6.05 -21.64
CA GLY A 158 5.88 -6.82 -22.80
C GLY A 158 6.27 -8.26 -22.46
N LEU A 159 7.28 -8.79 -23.17
CA LEU A 159 7.94 -10.03 -22.75
C LEU A 159 8.63 -9.82 -21.40
N ILE A 160 9.31 -8.70 -21.26
CA ILE A 160 9.96 -8.22 -20.03
C ILE A 160 9.43 -6.83 -19.74
N GLY A 161 8.80 -6.66 -18.57
CA GLY A 161 8.27 -5.38 -18.09
C GLY A 161 7.12 -5.59 -17.11
N ASN A 162 6.84 -4.62 -16.28
CA ASN A 162 5.76 -4.69 -15.29
C ASN A 162 4.43 -4.26 -15.90
N GLY A 163 3.35 -4.73 -15.36
CA GLY A 163 2.01 -4.22 -15.66
C GLY A 163 1.81 -2.81 -15.08
N GLY A 164 1.06 -1.96 -15.79
CA GLY A 164 0.67 -0.65 -15.31
C GLY A 164 -0.36 -0.72 -14.19
N ALA A 165 -0.42 0.28 -13.32
CA ALA A 165 -1.42 0.39 -12.27
C ALA A 165 -2.81 0.71 -12.86
N GLY A 166 -3.86 0.19 -12.24
CA GLY A 166 -5.23 0.60 -12.53
C GLY A 166 -5.51 2.01 -11.99
N GLY A 167 -6.31 2.78 -12.71
CA GLY A 167 -6.78 4.10 -12.30
C GLY A 167 -7.79 4.02 -11.15
N THR A 168 -7.88 5.07 -10.33
CA THR A 168 -8.90 5.20 -9.30
C THR A 168 -10.30 5.30 -9.92
N GLY A 169 -11.28 4.72 -9.28
CA GLY A 169 -12.68 4.92 -9.68
C GLY A 169 -13.13 6.35 -9.40
N GLY A 170 -13.88 6.94 -10.31
CA GLY A 170 -14.63 8.16 -10.01
C GLY A 170 -15.63 7.90 -8.89
N ALA A 171 -16.21 8.96 -8.31
CA ALA A 171 -17.22 8.83 -7.26
C ALA A 171 -18.28 7.79 -7.67
N LEU A 172 -18.68 6.90 -6.77
CA LEU A 172 -19.65 5.81 -6.95
C LEU A 172 -19.19 4.67 -7.89
N ALA A 173 -17.99 4.69 -8.38
CA ALA A 173 -17.54 3.74 -9.39
C ALA A 173 -16.32 2.91 -8.93
N PRO A 174 -16.16 1.69 -9.45
CA PRO A 174 -15.03 0.84 -9.10
C PRO A 174 -13.70 1.37 -9.64
N GLY A 175 -12.60 0.99 -8.98
CA GLY A 175 -11.25 1.18 -9.50
C GLY A 175 -10.98 0.30 -10.71
N GLY A 176 -10.02 0.71 -11.53
CA GLY A 176 -9.51 -0.05 -12.65
C GLY A 176 -8.66 -1.23 -12.22
N GLY A 177 -8.65 -2.33 -12.98
CA GLY A 177 -7.73 -3.46 -12.74
C GLY A 177 -6.29 -3.08 -13.04
N GLY A 178 -5.33 -3.65 -12.31
CA GLY A 178 -3.92 -3.60 -12.68
C GLY A 178 -3.62 -4.38 -13.96
N GLY A 179 -2.66 -3.90 -14.74
CA GLY A 179 -2.18 -4.55 -15.95
C GLY A 179 -1.41 -5.83 -15.65
N LEU A 180 -1.38 -6.76 -16.60
CA LEU A 180 -0.57 -7.98 -16.47
C LEU A 180 0.92 -7.64 -16.54
N GLY A 181 1.73 -8.28 -15.73
CA GLY A 181 3.20 -8.29 -15.86
C GLY A 181 3.66 -9.00 -17.13
N GLY A 182 4.94 -8.85 -17.45
CA GLY A 182 5.55 -9.41 -18.63
C GLY A 182 5.45 -10.94 -18.69
N PHE A 183 5.37 -11.45 -19.92
CA PHE A 183 5.22 -12.91 -20.09
C PHE A 183 6.39 -13.69 -19.49
N LEU A 184 7.61 -13.24 -19.68
CA LEU A 184 8.81 -13.88 -19.14
C LEU A 184 9.17 -13.32 -17.75
N PHE A 185 9.36 -12.01 -17.65
CA PHE A 185 9.71 -11.31 -16.40
C PHE A 185 8.88 -10.05 -16.23
N GLY A 186 8.34 -9.86 -15.05
CA GLY A 186 7.67 -8.63 -14.64
C GLY A 186 6.56 -8.87 -13.62
N ASN A 187 6.34 -7.89 -12.75
CA ASN A 187 5.29 -7.94 -11.77
C ASN A 187 3.96 -7.45 -12.37
N GLY A 188 2.86 -7.96 -11.87
CA GLY A 188 1.53 -7.43 -12.17
C GLY A 188 1.36 -6.01 -11.62
N GLY A 189 0.57 -5.19 -12.28
CA GLY A 189 0.21 -3.85 -11.82
C GLY A 189 -0.75 -3.89 -10.63
N THR A 190 -0.75 -2.88 -9.78
CA THR A 190 -1.71 -2.75 -8.68
C THR A 190 -3.10 -2.38 -9.19
N GLY A 191 -4.14 -2.89 -8.54
CA GLY A 191 -5.51 -2.43 -8.80
C GLY A 191 -5.75 -0.99 -8.31
N GLY A 192 -6.58 -0.23 -8.99
CA GLY A 192 -6.99 1.11 -8.61
C GLY A 192 -7.96 1.11 -7.41
N THR A 193 -7.98 2.17 -6.62
CA THR A 193 -8.94 2.31 -5.51
C THR A 193 -10.35 2.56 -6.03
N GLY A 194 -11.34 2.07 -5.32
CA GLY A 194 -12.75 2.41 -5.60
C GLY A 194 -13.08 3.85 -5.24
N GLY A 195 -13.96 4.47 -5.99
CA GLY A 195 -14.46 5.82 -5.73
C GLY A 195 -15.35 5.90 -4.48
N ALA A 196 -15.40 7.07 -3.85
CA ALA A 196 -16.26 7.29 -2.68
C ALA A 196 -17.76 7.07 -3.02
N GLY A 197 -18.49 6.49 -2.07
CA GLY A 197 -19.93 6.29 -2.17
C GLY A 197 -20.75 7.55 -1.92
N SER A 198 -22.06 7.38 -1.88
CA SER A 198 -23.04 8.40 -1.47
C SER A 198 -23.92 7.86 -0.34
N ALA A 199 -24.89 8.66 0.11
CA ALA A 199 -25.85 8.23 1.14
C ALA A 199 -26.69 7.00 0.74
N THR A 200 -26.86 6.74 -0.55
CA THR A 200 -27.72 5.69 -1.09
C THR A 200 -26.97 4.64 -1.90
N VAL A 201 -25.72 4.90 -2.24
CA VAL A 201 -24.86 4.02 -3.04
C VAL A 201 -23.57 3.75 -2.30
N SER A 202 -23.19 2.49 -2.19
CA SER A 202 -21.93 2.05 -1.57
C SER A 202 -20.71 2.65 -2.27
N GLY A 203 -19.60 2.76 -1.57
CA GLY A 203 -18.31 3.03 -2.20
C GLY A 203 -18.00 2.02 -3.30
N GLY A 204 -17.27 2.46 -4.31
CA GLY A 204 -16.86 1.62 -5.44
C GLY A 204 -15.96 0.47 -4.97
N TYR A 205 -15.99 -0.64 -5.66
CA TYR A 205 -15.07 -1.77 -5.41
C TYR A 205 -13.64 -1.38 -5.79
N GLY A 206 -12.66 -1.87 -5.04
CA GLY A 206 -11.25 -1.80 -5.47
C GLY A 206 -11.02 -2.63 -6.73
N GLY A 207 -10.14 -2.14 -7.61
CA GLY A 207 -9.72 -2.87 -8.81
C GLY A 207 -8.91 -4.12 -8.44
N THR A 208 -8.96 -5.16 -9.25
CA THR A 208 -8.13 -6.36 -9.06
C THR A 208 -6.66 -6.04 -9.37
N GLY A 209 -5.72 -6.66 -8.66
CA GLY A 209 -4.31 -6.65 -9.03
C GLY A 209 -4.07 -7.45 -10.31
N GLY A 210 -3.09 -7.02 -11.12
CA GLY A 210 -2.65 -7.75 -12.30
C GLY A 210 -1.88 -9.01 -11.93
N GLY A 211 -2.04 -10.09 -12.67
CA GLY A 211 -1.18 -11.26 -12.58
C GLY A 211 0.12 -11.08 -13.37
N CYS A 212 1.00 -12.05 -13.33
CA CYS A 212 2.23 -12.04 -14.13
C CYS A 212 2.40 -13.34 -14.94
N GLY A 213 3.41 -13.38 -15.83
CA GLY A 213 3.70 -14.54 -16.66
C GLY A 213 4.50 -15.64 -15.94
N LEU A 214 5.73 -15.89 -16.38
CA LEU A 214 6.56 -16.97 -15.80
C LEU A 214 7.23 -16.56 -14.48
N PHE A 215 7.82 -15.37 -14.44
CA PHE A 215 8.58 -14.86 -13.30
C PHE A 215 8.07 -13.47 -12.88
N GLY A 216 7.70 -13.31 -11.63
CA GLY A 216 7.27 -12.04 -11.05
C GLY A 216 6.14 -12.19 -10.05
N ASN A 217 5.88 -11.16 -9.28
CA ASN A 217 4.83 -11.17 -8.28
C ASN A 217 3.51 -10.63 -8.86
N GLY A 218 2.40 -11.12 -8.38
CA GLY A 218 1.09 -10.53 -8.64
C GLY A 218 0.99 -9.12 -8.05
N GLY A 219 0.26 -8.24 -8.69
CA GLY A 219 -0.05 -6.90 -8.19
C GLY A 219 -1.04 -6.96 -7.03
N ALA A 220 -0.97 -6.02 -6.08
CA ALA A 220 -1.94 -5.90 -5.02
C ALA A 220 -3.32 -5.45 -5.56
N GLY A 221 -4.39 -5.93 -4.95
CA GLY A 221 -5.74 -5.42 -5.18
C GLY A 221 -5.90 -3.98 -4.66
N GLY A 222 -6.71 -3.18 -5.32
CA GLY A 222 -7.04 -1.82 -4.92
C GLY A 222 -7.95 -1.78 -3.68
N MET A 223 -7.88 -0.70 -2.91
CA MET A 223 -8.79 -0.51 -1.76
C MET A 223 -10.22 -0.24 -2.23
N GLY A 224 -11.20 -0.68 -1.47
CA GLY A 224 -12.59 -0.29 -1.65
C GLY A 224 -12.81 1.20 -1.31
N GLY A 225 -13.69 1.88 -2.01
CA GLY A 225 -14.08 3.25 -1.75
C GLY A 225 -14.80 3.39 -0.41
N ALA A 226 -14.59 4.48 0.32
CA ALA A 226 -15.34 4.78 1.53
C ALA A 226 -16.79 5.12 1.21
N GLY A 227 -17.73 4.78 2.10
CA GLY A 227 -19.08 5.28 2.08
C GLY A 227 -19.14 6.79 2.34
N SER A 228 -20.29 7.40 2.13
CA SER A 228 -20.53 8.80 2.44
C SER A 228 -21.95 8.95 2.99
N SER A 229 -22.13 9.77 4.03
CA SER A 229 -23.44 10.10 4.62
C SER A 229 -24.32 8.87 4.95
N GLY A 230 -23.76 7.85 5.65
CA GLY A 230 -24.47 6.60 5.95
C GLY A 230 -24.33 5.49 4.89
N GLY A 231 -23.68 5.78 3.77
CA GLY A 231 -23.38 4.79 2.72
C GLY A 231 -22.39 3.73 3.18
N HIS A 232 -22.46 2.54 2.60
CA HIS A 232 -21.56 1.44 2.90
C HIS A 232 -20.20 1.64 2.24
N GLY A 233 -19.15 1.08 2.82
CA GLY A 233 -17.83 0.95 2.16
C GLY A 233 -17.85 -0.07 1.03
N GLY A 234 -17.06 0.18 -0.01
CA GLY A 234 -16.83 -0.75 -1.10
C GLY A 234 -15.93 -1.92 -0.70
N THR A 235 -16.01 -3.05 -1.39
CA THR A 235 -15.10 -4.18 -1.16
C THR A 235 -13.72 -3.89 -1.70
N GLY A 236 -12.67 -4.41 -1.06
CA GLY A 236 -11.31 -4.41 -1.60
C GLY A 236 -11.18 -5.32 -2.82
N GLY A 237 -10.27 -4.94 -3.72
CA GLY A 237 -9.95 -5.72 -4.91
C GLY A 237 -9.15 -6.98 -4.59
N VAL A 238 -9.27 -8.02 -5.41
CA VAL A 238 -8.50 -9.26 -5.27
C VAL A 238 -7.05 -9.02 -5.72
N GLY A 239 -6.07 -9.61 -5.04
CA GLY A 239 -4.68 -9.62 -5.45
C GLY A 239 -4.46 -10.46 -6.71
N GLY A 240 -3.48 -10.04 -7.55
CA GLY A 240 -3.11 -10.75 -8.76
C GLY A 240 -2.38 -12.07 -8.46
N TRP A 241 -2.43 -13.01 -9.40
CA TRP A 241 -1.67 -14.25 -9.26
C TRP A 241 -0.16 -14.01 -9.50
N GLY A 242 0.67 -14.80 -8.77
CA GLY A 242 2.13 -14.84 -8.96
C GLY A 242 2.54 -15.58 -10.23
N GLY A 243 3.85 -15.54 -10.55
CA GLY A 243 4.40 -16.16 -11.74
C GLY A 243 4.19 -17.68 -11.81
N ALA A 244 4.04 -18.20 -13.02
CA ALA A 244 3.78 -19.61 -13.25
C ALA A 244 4.95 -20.49 -12.73
N LEU A 245 6.19 -20.02 -12.86
CA LEU A 245 7.36 -20.71 -12.31
C LEU A 245 7.74 -20.15 -10.94
N TYR A 246 7.91 -18.85 -10.83
CA TYR A 246 8.36 -18.21 -9.57
C TYR A 246 7.72 -16.84 -9.38
N GLY A 247 7.17 -16.61 -8.20
CA GLY A 247 6.66 -15.33 -7.75
C GLY A 247 5.53 -15.46 -6.74
N ASN A 248 5.39 -14.47 -5.89
CA ASN A 248 4.34 -14.45 -4.88
C ASN A 248 3.01 -13.93 -5.45
N GLY A 249 1.92 -14.37 -4.89
CA GLY A 249 0.61 -13.76 -5.12
C GLY A 249 0.57 -12.34 -4.56
N GLY A 250 -0.18 -11.44 -5.20
CA GLY A 250 -0.42 -10.09 -4.70
C GLY A 250 -1.39 -10.08 -3.52
N ASP A 251 -1.26 -9.11 -2.62
CA ASP A 251 -2.16 -8.97 -1.48
C ASP A 251 -3.54 -8.47 -1.93
N GLY A 252 -4.58 -8.86 -1.21
CA GLY A 252 -5.93 -8.33 -1.38
C GLY A 252 -6.04 -6.89 -0.89
N GLY A 253 -6.86 -6.09 -1.53
CA GLY A 253 -7.14 -4.71 -1.15
C GLY A 253 -7.96 -4.61 0.14
N VAL A 254 -7.78 -3.54 0.90
CA VAL A 254 -8.57 -3.26 2.11
C VAL A 254 -10.00 -2.86 1.73
N GLY A 255 -10.99 -3.31 2.50
CA GLY A 255 -12.38 -2.84 2.35
C GLY A 255 -12.54 -1.37 2.75
N GLY A 256 -13.42 -0.65 2.06
CA GLY A 256 -13.73 0.74 2.36
C GLY A 256 -14.43 0.91 3.70
N ALA A 257 -14.26 2.05 4.37
CA ALA A 257 -14.99 2.37 5.59
C ALA A 257 -16.47 2.68 5.29
N GLY A 258 -17.38 2.24 6.15
CA GLY A 258 -18.75 2.72 6.18
C GLY A 258 -18.81 4.16 6.71
N ALA A 259 -19.73 4.95 6.25
CA ALA A 259 -19.89 6.32 6.70
C ALA A 259 -20.83 6.47 7.88
N ALA A 260 -20.58 7.50 8.69
CA ALA A 260 -21.49 7.90 9.75
C ALA A 260 -22.82 8.43 9.16
N GLY A 261 -23.93 8.18 9.88
CA GLY A 261 -25.25 8.65 9.47
C GLY A 261 -26.36 8.27 10.44
N GLN A 262 -27.61 8.68 10.12
CA GLN A 262 -28.79 8.23 10.86
C GLN A 262 -28.90 6.70 10.82
N VAL A 263 -28.74 6.13 9.63
CA VAL A 263 -28.47 4.71 9.41
C VAL A 263 -27.00 4.63 8.99
N PRO A 264 -26.13 4.03 9.80
CA PRO A 264 -24.70 4.00 9.51
C PRO A 264 -24.37 3.02 8.40
N GLY A 265 -23.34 3.34 7.64
CA GLY A 265 -22.80 2.47 6.62
C GLY A 265 -22.09 1.26 7.20
N LEU A 266 -22.16 0.13 6.53
CA LEU A 266 -21.35 -1.05 6.83
C LEU A 266 -19.94 -0.88 6.28
N GLY A 267 -18.94 -1.43 6.94
CA GLY A 267 -17.59 -1.55 6.38
C GLY A 267 -17.59 -2.53 5.19
N GLY A 268 -16.82 -2.20 4.17
CA GLY A 268 -16.60 -3.09 3.03
C GLY A 268 -15.76 -4.32 3.40
N THR A 269 -15.93 -5.43 2.73
CA THR A 269 -15.09 -6.61 2.92
C THR A 269 -13.70 -6.40 2.32
N GLY A 270 -12.67 -6.99 2.91
CA GLY A 270 -11.33 -7.06 2.31
C GLY A 270 -11.31 -7.96 1.07
N GLY A 271 -10.42 -7.65 0.13
CA GLY A 271 -10.20 -8.47 -1.06
C GLY A 271 -9.41 -9.74 -0.72
N ALA A 272 -9.60 -10.81 -1.47
CA ALA A 272 -8.80 -12.02 -1.32
C ALA A 272 -7.37 -11.81 -1.82
N GLY A 273 -6.40 -12.49 -1.21
CA GLY A 273 -5.03 -12.56 -1.70
C GLY A 273 -4.89 -13.40 -2.97
N GLY A 274 -3.91 -13.05 -3.81
CA GLY A 274 -3.60 -13.77 -5.04
C GLY A 274 -2.93 -15.11 -4.77
N THR A 275 -3.18 -16.09 -5.61
CA THR A 275 -2.57 -17.42 -5.54
C THR A 275 -1.26 -17.48 -6.31
N THR A 276 -0.42 -18.46 -6.00
CA THR A 276 0.84 -18.74 -6.68
C THR A 276 0.76 -20.11 -7.38
N PHE A 277 1.59 -20.34 -8.42
CA PHE A 277 1.56 -21.61 -9.15
C PHE A 277 2.62 -22.59 -8.63
N LEU A 278 3.87 -22.51 -9.07
CA LEU A 278 4.87 -23.55 -8.75
C LEU A 278 5.70 -23.19 -7.51
N PHE A 279 6.32 -22.04 -7.50
CA PHE A 279 7.17 -21.55 -6.42
C PHE A 279 6.75 -20.13 -5.99
N GLY A 280 6.60 -19.90 -4.71
CA GLY A 280 6.32 -18.62 -4.08
C GLY A 280 5.18 -18.69 -3.08
N ASN A 281 5.00 -17.64 -2.30
CA ASN A 281 3.99 -17.57 -1.25
C ASN A 281 2.66 -17.00 -1.78
N GLY A 282 1.56 -17.44 -1.22
CA GLY A 282 0.25 -16.84 -1.44
C GLY A 282 0.20 -15.40 -0.91
N GLY A 283 -0.55 -14.53 -1.57
CA GLY A 283 -0.81 -13.17 -1.12
C GLY A 283 -1.67 -13.13 0.13
N ALA A 284 -1.50 -12.12 0.98
CA ALA A 284 -2.36 -11.92 2.15
C ALA A 284 -3.76 -11.47 1.75
N GLY A 285 -4.77 -11.83 2.53
CA GLY A 285 -6.11 -11.23 2.41
C GLY A 285 -6.12 -9.78 2.89
N GLY A 286 -6.91 -8.92 2.24
CA GLY A 286 -7.10 -7.53 2.66
C GLY A 286 -7.91 -7.42 3.95
N ALA A 287 -7.65 -6.39 4.77
CA ALA A 287 -8.47 -6.14 5.96
C ALA A 287 -9.88 -5.68 5.58
N GLY A 288 -10.87 -6.00 6.40
CA GLY A 288 -12.21 -5.44 6.31
C GLY A 288 -12.25 -3.96 6.72
N GLY A 289 -13.13 -3.19 6.12
CA GLY A 289 -13.37 -1.78 6.45
C GLY A 289 -14.08 -1.62 7.79
N VAL A 290 -13.88 -0.48 8.44
CA VAL A 290 -14.61 -0.14 9.69
C VAL A 290 -16.08 0.18 9.39
N GLY A 291 -16.97 -0.15 10.30
CA GLY A 291 -18.37 0.28 10.25
C GLY A 291 -18.52 1.77 10.55
N GLY A 292 -19.50 2.42 9.98
CA GLY A 292 -19.80 3.85 10.22
C GLY A 292 -20.44 4.07 11.58
N ASP A 293 -20.23 5.25 12.16
CA ASP A 293 -20.92 5.66 13.39
C ASP A 293 -22.37 6.00 13.13
N GLY A 294 -23.26 5.62 14.03
CA GLY A 294 -24.69 5.81 13.84
C GLY A 294 -25.40 6.54 14.97
N ALA A 295 -26.54 7.19 14.64
CA ALA A 295 -27.37 7.80 15.65
C ALA A 295 -28.15 6.75 16.46
N THR A 296 -28.66 5.72 15.79
CA THR A 296 -29.46 4.66 16.44
C THR A 296 -28.66 3.39 16.72
N ASN A 297 -27.83 2.94 15.78
CA ASN A 297 -26.96 1.75 15.92
C ASN A 297 -25.64 2.04 15.26
N GLY A 298 -24.55 1.38 15.72
CA GLY A 298 -23.28 1.39 15.00
C GLY A 298 -23.32 0.48 13.77
N GLY A 299 -22.62 0.87 12.70
CA GLY A 299 -22.45 0.05 11.50
C GLY A 299 -21.60 -1.18 11.78
N LEU A 300 -21.84 -2.27 11.05
CA LEU A 300 -21.01 -3.47 11.20
C LEU A 300 -19.66 -3.27 10.50
N GLY A 301 -18.59 -3.78 11.10
CA GLY A 301 -17.29 -3.91 10.45
C GLY A 301 -17.34 -4.92 9.30
N GLY A 302 -16.59 -4.66 8.23
CA GLY A 302 -16.43 -5.57 7.11
C GLY A 302 -15.60 -6.81 7.48
N SER A 303 -15.83 -7.96 6.87
CA SER A 303 -14.96 -9.11 7.05
C SER A 303 -13.62 -8.93 6.35
N GLY A 304 -12.56 -9.51 6.90
CA GLY A 304 -11.28 -9.66 6.21
C GLY A 304 -11.39 -10.60 5.00
N GLY A 305 -10.52 -10.41 4.02
CA GLY A 305 -10.41 -11.27 2.86
C GLY A 305 -9.62 -12.54 3.15
N ASP A 306 -9.93 -13.62 2.47
CA ASP A 306 -9.18 -14.87 2.54
C ASP A 306 -7.81 -14.71 1.86
N ALA A 307 -6.83 -15.46 2.30
CA ALA A 307 -5.50 -15.46 1.72
C ALA A 307 -5.39 -16.31 0.47
N GLY A 308 -4.36 -16.02 -0.34
CA GLY A 308 -3.96 -16.84 -1.47
C GLY A 308 -3.24 -18.12 -1.06
N ARG A 309 -3.25 -19.10 -1.95
CA ARG A 309 -2.52 -20.38 -1.79
C ARG A 309 -1.05 -20.19 -2.18
N GLY A 310 -0.15 -20.84 -1.44
CA GLY A 310 1.25 -20.98 -1.81
C GLY A 310 1.46 -21.86 -3.04
N GLY A 311 2.65 -21.73 -3.65
CA GLY A 311 3.05 -22.49 -4.85
C GLY A 311 2.98 -24.00 -4.64
N ILE A 312 2.57 -24.71 -5.67
CA ILE A 312 2.29 -26.17 -5.58
C ILE A 312 3.48 -26.94 -4.99
N LEU A 313 4.71 -26.60 -5.38
CA LEU A 313 5.90 -27.31 -4.92
C LEU A 313 6.49 -26.68 -3.66
N PHE A 314 6.77 -25.39 -3.69
CA PHE A 314 7.30 -24.64 -2.54
C PHE A 314 6.53 -23.33 -2.37
N GLY A 315 6.04 -23.11 -1.19
CA GLY A 315 5.44 -21.85 -0.81
C GLY A 315 4.54 -21.94 0.40
N ASP A 316 4.58 -20.91 1.23
CA ASP A 316 3.67 -20.75 2.35
C ASP A 316 2.31 -20.22 1.86
N GLY A 317 1.24 -20.58 2.53
CA GLY A 317 -0.03 -19.92 2.37
C GLY A 317 0.04 -18.47 2.86
N GLY A 318 -0.68 -17.55 2.22
CA GLY A 318 -0.81 -16.17 2.67
C GLY A 318 -1.55 -16.08 4.01
N ALA A 319 -1.43 -14.97 4.74
CA ALA A 319 -2.20 -14.70 5.95
C ALA A 319 -3.60 -14.16 5.60
N GLY A 320 -4.65 -14.58 6.31
CA GLY A 320 -5.99 -14.01 6.21
C GLY A 320 -6.06 -12.57 6.67
N GLY A 321 -6.90 -11.75 6.08
CA GLY A 321 -7.12 -10.36 6.42
C GLY A 321 -7.85 -10.20 7.77
N ALA A 322 -7.55 -9.16 8.53
CA ALA A 322 -8.30 -8.87 9.76
C ALA A 322 -9.72 -8.36 9.46
N GLY A 323 -10.68 -8.67 10.30
CA GLY A 323 -12.01 -8.06 10.27
C GLY A 323 -11.97 -6.60 10.70
N GLY A 324 -12.83 -5.75 10.11
CA GLY A 324 -13.00 -4.36 10.48
C GLY A 324 -13.73 -4.20 11.83
N THR A 325 -13.48 -3.10 12.54
CA THR A 325 -14.21 -2.77 13.76
C THR A 325 -15.61 -2.29 13.46
N GLY A 326 -16.55 -2.50 14.36
CA GLY A 326 -17.88 -1.88 14.31
C GLY A 326 -17.83 -0.38 14.51
N GLY A 327 -18.85 0.34 14.10
CA GLY A 327 -19.04 1.78 14.33
C GLY A 327 -19.67 2.07 15.69
N LEU A 328 -19.49 3.28 16.21
CA LEU A 328 -20.10 3.73 17.46
C LEU A 328 -21.59 4.03 17.26
N ALA A 329 -22.36 3.83 18.33
CA ALA A 329 -23.76 4.27 18.40
C ALA A 329 -23.94 5.38 19.44
N THR A 330 -24.66 6.46 19.10
CA THR A 330 -24.96 7.52 20.09
C THR A 330 -26.23 7.26 20.88
N ALA A 331 -27.19 6.52 20.34
CA ALA A 331 -28.47 6.26 20.99
C ALA A 331 -28.96 4.82 20.82
N GLY A 332 -28.08 3.84 20.56
CA GLY A 332 -28.50 2.47 20.27
C GLY A 332 -27.42 1.43 20.55
N THR A 333 -27.49 0.31 19.86
CA THR A 333 -26.53 -0.79 20.01
C THR A 333 -25.22 -0.46 19.30
N GLY A 334 -24.10 -0.83 19.95
CA GLY A 334 -22.77 -0.73 19.32
C GLY A 334 -22.68 -1.62 18.08
N GLY A 335 -21.92 -1.20 17.08
CA GLY A 335 -21.66 -1.98 15.87
C GLY A 335 -20.85 -3.24 16.16
N SER A 336 -21.14 -4.34 15.52
CA SER A 336 -20.34 -5.57 15.65
C SER A 336 -19.11 -5.53 14.74
N GLY A 337 -18.03 -6.18 15.19
CA GLY A 337 -16.84 -6.37 14.38
C GLY A 337 -17.04 -7.39 13.27
N GLY A 338 -16.30 -7.23 12.18
CA GLY A 338 -16.25 -8.18 11.08
C GLY A 338 -15.44 -9.42 11.39
N HIS A 339 -15.67 -10.53 10.71
CA HIS A 339 -14.87 -11.74 10.85
C HIS A 339 -13.49 -11.58 10.20
N GLY A 340 -12.48 -12.29 10.75
CA GLY A 340 -11.19 -12.44 10.08
C GLY A 340 -11.29 -13.38 8.88
N GLY A 341 -10.45 -13.14 7.86
CA GLY A 341 -10.31 -14.01 6.69
C GLY A 341 -9.49 -15.26 7.00
N ASN A 342 -9.65 -16.31 6.23
CA ASN A 342 -8.91 -17.54 6.40
C ASN A 342 -7.49 -17.45 5.86
N GLY A 343 -6.56 -18.18 6.49
CA GLY A 343 -5.21 -18.39 5.99
C GLY A 343 -5.18 -19.27 4.76
N GLY A 344 -4.19 -19.06 3.89
CA GLY A 344 -4.00 -19.81 2.65
C GLY A 344 -3.38 -21.19 2.90
N LEU A 345 -3.67 -22.14 2.04
CA LEU A 345 -3.02 -23.46 2.04
C LEU A 345 -1.57 -23.34 1.54
N SER A 346 -0.65 -24.16 2.08
CA SER A 346 0.72 -24.25 1.57
C SER A 346 0.83 -25.06 0.27
N GLY A 347 2.04 -25.02 -0.34
CA GLY A 347 2.49 -26.01 -1.31
C GLY A 347 2.81 -27.37 -0.70
N GLN A 348 3.53 -28.21 -1.46
CA GLN A 348 4.05 -29.49 -0.92
C GLN A 348 5.05 -29.22 0.22
N ILE A 349 5.84 -28.17 0.09
CA ILE A 349 6.79 -27.72 1.09
C ILE A 349 6.48 -26.27 1.42
N GLY A 350 6.10 -26.00 2.67
CA GLY A 350 5.71 -24.70 3.18
C GLY A 350 4.68 -24.81 4.30
N ASN A 351 4.50 -23.74 5.03
CA ASN A 351 3.56 -23.65 6.13
C ASN A 351 2.20 -23.13 5.65
N GLY A 352 1.13 -23.58 6.28
CA GLY A 352 -0.19 -22.95 6.13
C GLY A 352 -0.16 -21.51 6.62
N GLY A 353 -0.91 -20.60 5.99
CA GLY A 353 -1.05 -19.22 6.39
C GLY A 353 -1.85 -19.06 7.66
N ALA A 354 -1.57 -18.03 8.47
CA ALA A 354 -2.38 -17.72 9.66
C ALA A 354 -3.76 -17.18 9.26
N GLY A 355 -4.79 -17.49 10.04
CA GLY A 355 -6.10 -16.84 9.95
C GLY A 355 -6.04 -15.40 10.45
N GLY A 356 -6.84 -14.51 9.86
CA GLY A 356 -6.99 -13.12 10.27
C GLY A 356 -7.71 -12.97 11.60
N ALA A 357 -7.38 -11.94 12.38
CA ALA A 357 -8.12 -11.63 13.61
C ALA A 357 -9.53 -11.11 13.31
N GLY A 358 -10.50 -11.43 14.14
CA GLY A 358 -11.81 -10.79 14.11
C GLY A 358 -11.74 -9.32 14.53
N GLY A 359 -12.60 -8.48 13.97
CA GLY A 359 -12.73 -7.07 14.32
C GLY A 359 -13.43 -6.88 15.68
N ASN A 360 -13.19 -5.75 16.33
CA ASN A 360 -13.81 -5.45 17.61
C ASN A 360 -15.23 -4.92 17.43
N GLY A 361 -16.13 -5.31 18.33
CA GLY A 361 -17.41 -4.63 18.53
C GLY A 361 -17.19 -3.33 19.30
N THR A 362 -18.15 -2.42 19.23
CA THR A 362 -18.13 -1.12 19.90
C THR A 362 -19.14 -1.03 21.02
N SER A 363 -18.89 -0.17 22.00
CA SER A 363 -19.74 -0.01 23.18
C SER A 363 -21.01 0.79 22.85
N ALA A 364 -22.11 0.47 23.54
CA ALA A 364 -23.32 1.29 23.54
C ALA A 364 -23.16 2.49 24.47
N THR A 365 -23.64 3.66 24.03
CA THR A 365 -23.57 4.89 24.83
C THR A 365 -24.91 5.25 25.50
N ALA A 366 -26.04 4.85 24.91
CA ALA A 366 -27.36 5.14 25.46
C ALA A 366 -27.89 4.04 26.37
N ALA A 367 -28.80 4.42 27.29
CA ALA A 367 -29.38 3.51 28.27
C ALA A 367 -30.10 2.33 27.61
N GLN A 368 -30.04 1.16 28.22
CA GLN A 368 -30.72 -0.09 27.83
C GLN A 368 -30.26 -0.71 26.49
N HIS A 369 -29.17 -0.24 25.91
CA HIS A 369 -28.67 -0.78 24.64
C HIS A 369 -27.46 -1.71 24.83
N ALA A 370 -27.33 -2.68 23.93
CA ALA A 370 -26.28 -3.67 23.97
C ALA A 370 -24.98 -3.17 23.31
N GLY A 371 -23.86 -3.65 23.80
CA GLY A 371 -22.58 -3.53 23.09
C GLY A 371 -22.56 -4.40 21.83
N GLY A 372 -21.77 -4.00 20.83
CA GLY A 372 -21.52 -4.79 19.63
C GLY A 372 -20.74 -6.05 19.94
N THR A 373 -20.98 -7.13 19.19
CA THR A 373 -20.22 -8.37 19.31
C THR A 373 -18.86 -8.27 18.65
N GLY A 374 -17.86 -8.94 19.19
CA GLY A 374 -16.58 -9.15 18.47
C GLY A 374 -16.77 -10.10 17.29
N GLY A 375 -16.03 -9.86 16.22
CA GLY A 375 -15.98 -10.76 15.06
C GLY A 375 -15.19 -12.05 15.39
N ALA A 376 -15.51 -13.16 14.76
CA ALA A 376 -14.72 -14.39 14.90
C ALA A 376 -13.38 -14.27 14.16
N GLY A 377 -12.33 -14.93 14.66
CA GLY A 377 -11.07 -15.10 13.94
C GLY A 377 -11.22 -16.06 12.76
N GLY A 378 -10.40 -15.89 11.73
CA GLY A 378 -10.33 -16.79 10.59
C GLY A 378 -9.59 -18.08 10.90
N TYR A 379 -9.80 -19.12 10.12
CA TYR A 379 -9.11 -20.41 10.25
C TYR A 379 -7.67 -20.30 9.75
N GLY A 380 -6.74 -21.04 10.38
CA GLY A 380 -5.40 -21.25 9.83
C GLY A 380 -5.45 -22.15 8.59
N GLY A 381 -4.55 -21.94 7.66
CA GLY A 381 -4.40 -22.78 6.45
C GLY A 381 -3.66 -24.07 6.76
N ASP A 382 -3.96 -25.12 6.01
CA ASP A 382 -3.29 -26.42 6.14
C ASP A 382 -1.96 -26.44 5.39
N ALA A 383 -0.99 -27.22 5.91
CA ALA A 383 0.20 -27.63 5.18
C ALA A 383 -0.03 -28.99 4.49
N LYS A 384 0.69 -29.29 3.37
CA LYS A 384 0.42 -30.51 2.60
C LYS A 384 1.38 -31.64 2.90
N LEU A 385 2.67 -31.49 2.62
CA LEU A 385 3.65 -32.58 2.78
C LEU A 385 4.68 -32.26 3.87
N PHE A 386 5.39 -31.15 3.76
CA PHE A 386 6.37 -30.70 4.73
C PHE A 386 6.03 -29.27 5.18
N GLY A 387 5.66 -29.11 6.43
CA GLY A 387 5.36 -27.83 7.02
C GLY A 387 4.30 -27.88 8.12
N ASN A 388 4.20 -26.79 8.85
CA ASN A 388 3.25 -26.66 9.93
C ASN A 388 1.93 -26.07 9.45
N GLY A 389 0.84 -26.45 10.07
CA GLY A 389 -0.43 -25.76 9.92
C GLY A 389 -0.35 -24.31 10.38
N GLY A 390 -1.11 -23.42 9.76
CA GLY A 390 -1.21 -22.03 10.15
C GLY A 390 -1.98 -21.85 11.45
N ALA A 391 -1.65 -20.81 12.23
CA ALA A 391 -2.42 -20.48 13.43
C ALA A 391 -3.83 -19.98 13.08
N GLY A 392 -4.82 -20.32 13.88
CA GLY A 392 -6.15 -19.68 13.84
C GLY A 392 -6.08 -18.23 14.31
N GLY A 393 -6.88 -17.35 13.72
CA GLY A 393 -6.98 -15.95 14.09
C GLY A 393 -7.66 -15.78 15.47
N ALA A 394 -7.25 -14.77 16.24
CA ALA A 394 -7.94 -14.43 17.48
C ALA A 394 -9.34 -13.83 17.19
N GLY A 395 -10.32 -14.04 18.06
CA GLY A 395 -11.58 -13.32 18.02
C GLY A 395 -11.39 -11.81 18.27
N GLY A 396 -12.40 -11.01 17.97
CA GLY A 396 -12.45 -9.58 18.29
C GLY A 396 -13.04 -9.36 19.69
N PHE A 397 -12.66 -8.27 20.34
CA PHE A 397 -13.26 -7.85 21.61
C PHE A 397 -14.71 -7.42 21.41
N ALA A 398 -15.55 -7.70 22.40
CA ALA A 398 -16.91 -7.18 22.44
C ALA A 398 -16.95 -5.72 22.93
N GLY A 399 -17.98 -4.99 22.55
CA GLY A 399 -18.31 -3.69 23.12
C GLY A 399 -19.07 -3.83 24.44
N ASP A 400 -18.91 -2.83 25.31
CA ASP A 400 -19.67 -2.75 26.57
C ASP A 400 -21.12 -2.32 26.29
N GLY A 401 -22.08 -2.91 27.02
CA GLY A 401 -23.44 -2.40 27.11
C GLY A 401 -23.51 -1.12 27.91
N SER A 402 -24.63 -0.40 27.85
CA SER A 402 -24.83 0.82 28.65
C SER A 402 -24.90 0.55 30.15
N GLN A 403 -24.55 1.54 30.96
CA GLN A 403 -24.59 1.47 32.46
C GLN A 403 -26.02 1.28 33.01
N PHE A 404 -27.05 1.64 32.24
CA PHE A 404 -28.46 1.61 32.67
C PHE A 404 -29.23 0.53 31.90
N GLY A 405 -29.02 -0.72 32.20
CA GLY A 405 -29.84 -1.84 31.70
C GLY A 405 -29.35 -2.45 30.39
N GLY A 406 -28.18 -2.06 29.88
CA GLY A 406 -27.62 -2.64 28.64
C GLY A 406 -26.93 -3.98 28.85
N VAL A 407 -26.93 -4.81 27.84
CA VAL A 407 -26.23 -6.09 27.79
C VAL A 407 -24.87 -5.91 27.16
N GLY A 408 -23.80 -6.48 27.69
CA GLY A 408 -22.49 -6.54 27.02
C GLY A 408 -22.56 -7.35 25.74
N GLY A 409 -21.83 -6.97 24.71
CA GLY A 409 -21.68 -7.75 23.50
C GLY A 409 -20.98 -9.08 23.77
N ALA A 410 -21.18 -10.09 22.93
CA ALA A 410 -20.42 -11.34 22.99
C ALA A 410 -19.00 -11.14 22.44
N GLY A 411 -17.99 -11.71 23.08
CA GLY A 411 -16.63 -11.80 22.53
C GLY A 411 -16.59 -12.67 21.28
N GLY A 412 -15.73 -12.32 20.33
CA GLY A 412 -15.52 -13.14 19.15
C GLY A 412 -14.83 -14.46 19.48
N GLY A 413 -15.22 -15.55 18.86
CA GLY A 413 -14.52 -16.84 18.94
C GLY A 413 -13.19 -16.79 18.19
N GLY A 414 -12.22 -17.59 18.65
CA GLY A 414 -10.98 -17.84 17.91
C GLY A 414 -11.22 -18.78 16.73
N GLY A 415 -10.43 -18.61 15.66
CA GLY A 415 -10.43 -19.54 14.51
C GLY A 415 -9.64 -20.81 14.83
N ASN A 416 -9.96 -21.90 14.19
CA ASN A 416 -9.20 -23.14 14.35
C ASN A 416 -7.83 -23.03 13.70
N GLY A 417 -6.83 -23.74 14.27
CA GLY A 417 -5.52 -23.93 13.62
C GLY A 417 -5.63 -24.89 12.44
N GLY A 418 -4.74 -24.67 11.44
CA GLY A 418 -4.63 -25.54 10.28
C GLY A 418 -3.89 -26.85 10.59
N HIS A 419 -4.15 -27.88 9.82
CA HIS A 419 -3.49 -29.18 9.94
C HIS A 419 -2.05 -29.13 9.39
N SER A 420 -1.16 -29.97 9.94
CA SER A 420 0.20 -30.10 9.40
C SER A 420 0.24 -30.96 8.15
N GLY A 421 1.39 -30.92 7.46
CA GLY A 421 1.75 -31.91 6.45
C GLY A 421 2.22 -33.25 7.05
N LEU A 422 2.86 -34.07 6.19
CA LEU A 422 3.42 -35.37 6.59
C LEU A 422 4.47 -35.26 7.69
N LEU A 423 5.28 -34.20 7.63
CA LEU A 423 6.25 -33.81 8.66
C LEU A 423 5.97 -32.33 9.03
N GLY A 424 5.56 -32.11 10.27
CA GLY A 424 5.25 -30.78 10.79
C GLY A 424 4.20 -30.82 11.90
N GLY A 425 4.10 -29.75 12.69
CA GLY A 425 3.12 -29.60 13.75
C GLY A 425 1.81 -28.95 13.26
N GLY A 426 0.69 -29.30 13.86
CA GLY A 426 -0.57 -28.59 13.68
C GLY A 426 -0.48 -27.15 14.17
N GLY A 427 -1.20 -26.23 13.54
CA GLY A 427 -1.28 -24.84 13.94
C GLY A 427 -2.08 -24.66 15.24
N PRO A 428 -1.73 -23.72 16.12
CA PRO A 428 -2.52 -23.44 17.31
C PRO A 428 -3.87 -22.81 16.95
N GLY A 429 -4.91 -23.11 17.72
CA GLY A 429 -6.19 -22.41 17.66
C GLY A 429 -6.08 -20.97 18.14
N GLY A 430 -6.87 -20.08 17.57
CA GLY A 430 -6.97 -18.68 17.97
C GLY A 430 -7.69 -18.56 19.32
N ILE A 431 -7.32 -17.54 20.09
CA ILE A 431 -7.98 -17.24 21.38
C ILE A 431 -9.35 -16.62 21.17
N GLY A 432 -10.35 -17.03 21.95
CA GLY A 432 -11.60 -16.32 22.13
C GLY A 432 -11.38 -15.03 22.94
N ARG A 433 -12.22 -14.03 22.73
CA ARG A 433 -12.09 -12.73 23.43
C ARG A 433 -13.18 -12.53 24.46
N THR A 434 -12.88 -11.62 25.39
CA THR A 434 -13.78 -11.30 26.50
C THR A 434 -15.10 -10.73 26.01
N GLY A 435 -16.19 -11.11 26.67
CA GLY A 435 -17.48 -10.45 26.56
C GLY A 435 -17.45 -9.01 27.07
N GLY A 436 -18.29 -8.14 26.54
CA GLY A 436 -18.45 -6.77 26.98
C GLY A 436 -19.13 -6.68 28.37
N LYS A 437 -18.83 -5.62 29.11
CA LYS A 437 -19.49 -5.33 30.37
C LYS A 437 -20.91 -4.82 30.12
N GLY A 438 -21.83 -5.02 31.10
CA GLY A 438 -23.21 -4.55 31.03
C GLY A 438 -23.97 -4.79 32.32
N LEU A 439 -25.27 -4.46 32.37
CA LEU A 439 -26.13 -4.95 33.50
C LEU A 439 -26.13 -6.49 33.44
N PHE A 440 -26.23 -7.05 32.23
CA PHE A 440 -25.89 -8.46 32.00
C PHE A 440 -24.61 -8.48 31.17
N GLY A 441 -23.55 -9.12 31.67
CA GLY A 441 -22.30 -9.25 30.93
C GLY A 441 -22.49 -10.07 29.66
N GLY A 442 -21.78 -9.72 28.60
CA GLY A 442 -21.74 -10.49 27.37
C GLY A 442 -20.99 -11.82 27.56
N THR A 443 -21.30 -12.82 26.75
CA THR A 443 -20.58 -14.11 26.76
C THR A 443 -19.13 -13.92 26.31
N GLY A 444 -18.19 -14.68 26.89
CA GLY A 444 -16.86 -14.83 26.30
C GLY A 444 -16.92 -15.61 24.99
N GLY A 445 -16.00 -15.34 24.07
CA GLY A 445 -15.86 -16.11 22.83
C GLY A 445 -15.15 -17.43 23.07
N ASP A 446 -15.56 -18.49 22.40
CA ASP A 446 -14.87 -19.78 22.46
C ASP A 446 -13.47 -19.68 21.83
N GLY A 447 -12.50 -20.44 22.34
CA GLY A 447 -11.20 -20.63 21.70
C GLY A 447 -11.33 -21.58 20.50
N GLY A 448 -10.49 -21.34 19.49
CA GLY A 448 -10.40 -22.21 18.32
C GLY A 448 -9.69 -23.53 18.64
N GLU A 449 -10.03 -24.56 17.96
CA GLU A 449 -9.35 -25.86 18.10
C GLU A 449 -7.93 -25.80 17.50
N GLY A 450 -7.00 -26.54 18.09
CA GLY A 450 -5.67 -26.77 17.50
C GLY A 450 -5.75 -27.72 16.31
N GLY A 451 -4.92 -27.46 15.30
CA GLY A 451 -4.83 -28.33 14.12
C GLY A 451 -4.14 -29.65 14.43
N ASP A 452 -4.54 -30.72 13.76
CA ASP A 452 -3.90 -32.04 13.91
C ASP A 452 -2.55 -32.09 13.20
N SER A 453 -1.61 -32.87 13.74
CA SER A 453 -0.48 -33.40 12.98
C SER A 453 -0.95 -34.72 12.30
N ILE A 454 -1.31 -34.61 11.03
CA ILE A 454 -1.87 -35.77 10.27
C ILE A 454 -0.81 -36.69 9.67
N GLY A 455 0.47 -36.34 9.82
CA GLY A 455 1.61 -37.10 9.27
C GLY A 455 2.23 -38.09 10.23
N PHE A 456 3.51 -38.42 9.95
CA PHE A 456 4.30 -39.34 10.77
C PHE A 456 4.94 -38.68 12.00
N ILE A 457 5.39 -37.44 11.84
CA ILE A 457 6.14 -36.71 12.86
C ILE A 457 5.58 -35.29 12.98
N GLY A 458 5.21 -34.93 14.18
CA GLY A 458 4.78 -33.57 14.53
C GLY A 458 3.89 -33.55 15.74
N ASP A 459 3.91 -32.42 16.43
CA ASP A 459 3.02 -32.14 17.54
C ASP A 459 1.67 -31.62 17.05
N GLY A 460 0.59 -31.96 17.72
CA GLY A 460 -0.70 -31.33 17.53
C GLY A 460 -0.66 -29.88 17.97
N GLY A 461 -1.40 -28.99 17.30
CA GLY A 461 -1.55 -27.59 17.71
C GLY A 461 -2.31 -27.47 19.02
N ASN A 462 -1.93 -26.51 19.88
CA ASN A 462 -2.68 -26.25 21.08
C ASN A 462 -4.04 -25.61 20.77
N GLY A 463 -5.07 -25.95 21.54
CA GLY A 463 -6.34 -25.23 21.48
C GLY A 463 -6.18 -23.79 21.98
N GLY A 464 -6.95 -22.86 21.44
CA GLY A 464 -7.02 -21.48 21.88
C GLY A 464 -7.78 -21.35 23.19
N GLY A 465 -7.33 -20.48 24.11
CA GLY A 465 -8.07 -20.19 25.34
C GLY A 465 -9.42 -19.53 25.06
N GLY A 466 -10.46 -19.89 25.81
CA GLY A 466 -11.74 -19.20 25.78
C GLY A 466 -11.63 -17.79 26.41
N GLY A 467 -12.45 -16.87 25.96
CA GLY A 467 -12.56 -15.53 26.50
C GLY A 467 -13.38 -15.51 27.79
N ALA A 468 -13.02 -14.68 28.75
CA ALA A 468 -13.84 -14.48 29.94
C ALA A 468 -15.19 -13.84 29.64
N GLY A 469 -16.21 -14.18 30.38
CA GLY A 469 -17.51 -13.48 30.35
C GLY A 469 -17.38 -12.03 30.81
N GLY A 470 -18.22 -11.16 30.25
CA GLY A 470 -18.26 -9.75 30.61
C GLY A 470 -18.71 -9.53 32.04
N ALA A 471 -18.04 -8.62 32.77
CA ALA A 471 -18.42 -8.24 34.11
C ALA A 471 -19.69 -7.40 34.17
N THR A 472 -20.40 -7.40 35.33
CA THR A 472 -21.50 -6.47 35.58
C THR A 472 -20.99 -5.07 35.86
N ILE A 473 -21.65 -4.05 35.33
CA ILE A 473 -21.29 -2.63 35.58
C ILE A 473 -21.77 -2.17 36.93
N ALA A 474 -22.91 -2.71 37.44
CA ALA A 474 -23.48 -2.36 38.77
C ALA A 474 -23.39 -3.55 39.71
N PRO A 475 -22.69 -3.44 40.87
CA PRO A 475 -22.63 -4.49 41.86
C PRO A 475 -24.03 -4.83 42.42
N GLY A 476 -24.45 -6.08 42.34
CA GLY A 476 -25.65 -6.59 43.02
C GLY A 476 -26.96 -6.59 42.21
N SER A 477 -27.00 -6.08 41.01
CA SER A 477 -28.24 -6.01 40.20
C SER A 477 -28.18 -6.74 38.85
N GLY A 478 -27.05 -7.29 38.43
CA GLY A 478 -26.88 -7.95 37.16
C GLY A 478 -26.16 -9.30 37.25
N GLN A 479 -26.02 -9.99 36.13
CA GLN A 479 -25.31 -11.25 36.05
C GLN A 479 -24.12 -11.12 35.10
N ALA A 480 -22.93 -11.59 35.49
CA ALA A 480 -21.79 -11.71 34.60
C ALA A 480 -22.10 -12.68 33.47
N GLY A 481 -21.56 -12.42 32.29
CA GLY A 481 -21.66 -13.32 31.16
C GLY A 481 -20.92 -14.63 31.45
N PRO A 482 -21.32 -15.73 30.81
CA PRO A 482 -20.56 -16.98 30.90
C PRO A 482 -19.22 -16.84 30.14
N ASP A 483 -18.22 -17.58 30.60
CA ASP A 483 -16.94 -17.69 29.91
C ASP A 483 -17.11 -18.51 28.64
N GLY A 484 -16.28 -18.18 27.63
CA GLY A 484 -16.12 -19.01 26.45
C GLY A 484 -15.37 -20.31 26.78
N ARG A 485 -15.60 -21.33 26.00
CA ARG A 485 -14.91 -22.61 26.14
C ARG A 485 -13.52 -22.54 25.53
N GLY A 486 -12.54 -23.20 26.15
CA GLY A 486 -11.26 -23.44 25.49
C GLY A 486 -11.40 -24.41 24.32
N GLY A 487 -10.60 -24.19 23.28
CA GLY A 487 -10.53 -25.10 22.12
C GLY A 487 -9.81 -26.40 22.49
N ASN A 488 -10.17 -27.49 21.83
CA ASN A 488 -9.45 -28.76 21.97
C ASN A 488 -8.07 -28.66 21.33
N GLY A 489 -7.08 -29.36 21.91
CA GLY A 489 -5.77 -29.55 21.25
C GLY A 489 -5.89 -30.54 20.11
N GLY A 490 -5.08 -30.34 19.06
CA GLY A 490 -4.99 -31.23 17.92
C GLY A 490 -4.30 -32.57 18.23
N GLY A 491 -4.53 -33.56 17.44
CA GLY A 491 -3.90 -34.88 17.50
C GLY A 491 -2.42 -34.83 17.08
N ARG A 492 -1.60 -35.72 17.65
CA ARG A 492 -0.17 -35.86 17.32
C ARG A 492 0.05 -36.70 16.05
N GLY A 493 1.23 -36.62 15.45
CA GLY A 493 1.67 -37.50 14.38
C GLY A 493 1.69 -38.99 14.78
N SER A 494 1.57 -39.86 13.80
CA SER A 494 1.36 -41.31 14.05
C SER A 494 2.57 -42.04 14.64
N LEU A 495 3.80 -41.58 14.40
CA LEU A 495 5.04 -42.18 14.92
C LEU A 495 5.62 -41.39 16.10
N PHE A 496 5.81 -40.10 15.93
CA PHE A 496 6.39 -39.23 16.93
C PHE A 496 5.63 -37.91 17.02
N GLY A 497 5.48 -37.41 18.21
CA GLY A 497 4.86 -36.12 18.49
C GLY A 497 4.04 -36.18 19.79
N THR A 498 3.64 -35.00 20.27
CA THR A 498 2.75 -34.82 21.39
C THR A 498 1.41 -34.27 20.92
N PRO A 499 0.27 -34.68 21.52
CA PRO A 499 -1.00 -34.00 21.24
C PRO A 499 -0.94 -32.56 21.75
N GLY A 500 -1.68 -31.68 21.08
CA GLY A 500 -1.85 -30.31 21.55
C GLY A 500 -2.57 -30.26 22.89
N THR A 501 -2.31 -29.22 23.67
CA THR A 501 -3.01 -28.98 24.94
C THR A 501 -4.38 -28.37 24.70
N HIS A 502 -5.32 -28.63 25.58
CA HIS A 502 -6.60 -27.94 25.65
C HIS A 502 -6.35 -26.46 26.05
N GLY A 503 -7.07 -25.53 25.44
CA GLY A 503 -6.96 -24.10 25.70
C GLY A 503 -7.75 -23.60 26.90
#